data_d32f06535f5125c5a2a57468a8b90de2
#
_entry.id   d32f06535f5125c5a2a57468a8b90de2
#
_cell.length_a   1.000
_cell.length_b   1.000
_cell.length_c   1.000
_cell.angle_alpha   90.00
_cell.angle_beta   90.00
_cell.angle_gamma   90.00
#
_symmetry.space_group_name_H-M   'P 1'
#
loop_
_entity.id
_entity.type
_entity.pdbx_description
1 polymer ?
#
loop_
_entity_poly.entity_id
_entity_poly.type
_entity_poly.pdbx_seq_one_letter_code
_entity_poly.pdbx_strand_id
1 'polypeptide(L)'
;MLLKIQGGRVLGGTHAVSGNKNAVLPMIAASLLTSESVTLTNVPAISDVATMLEAARSFGAKVSRDIKAKTVTLTSQKLKTVRISPEIASKIRTSFLFAGPLLARVGRASLPPPGGDAIGHRRLDTHFAGFKALGAKAVAGRKTLRLKGELKGSKILLDEASVMATENILMASVLAKGKTEIYNAACEPHIVDLANMLNQMGAKISGAGTNLISVEGVESLSGCTVRVGCDYIEAGSYVAAAAVTGGEILLTEIDPEPFTVMEGAFRRFGITWTIDAKEKTLRYVPRKRLKMRYDLGDVIPSVSDGPWPAFPSDMMSVLIVLATQTRGTCLFFEKMFESRLYFVDNLRQMGAKIVQCDPHRVVVTGPSQLYAGSFTSPDIRAGIALVIAALAAKGVSTINNAQVIDRGYVAVEESLKALGASIERK
;
A
#
# COMPACT_ATOMS: atom_id res chain seq x y z
N MET A 1 6.61 -20.45 -8.06
CA MET A 1 7.80 -19.59 -8.01
C MET A 1 8.29 -19.52 -6.56
N LEU A 2 9.59 -19.58 -6.37
CA LEU A 2 10.23 -19.46 -5.07
C LEU A 2 11.46 -18.54 -5.14
N LEU A 3 11.86 -17.98 -3.99
CA LEU A 3 13.13 -17.28 -3.83
C LEU A 3 14.06 -18.12 -2.96
N LYS A 4 15.31 -18.32 -3.39
CA LYS A 4 16.40 -18.84 -2.57
C LYS A 4 17.29 -17.71 -2.13
N ILE A 5 17.55 -17.59 -0.82
CA ILE A 5 18.25 -16.45 -0.22
C ILE A 5 19.34 -16.98 0.69
N GLN A 6 20.60 -16.67 0.36
CA GLN A 6 21.74 -16.87 1.25
C GLN A 6 21.82 -15.68 2.20
N GLY A 7 21.59 -15.91 3.48
CA GLY A 7 21.67 -14.88 4.48
C GLY A 7 23.10 -14.55 4.94
N GLY A 8 23.24 -13.52 5.76
CA GLY A 8 24.50 -13.10 6.37
C GLY A 8 25.38 -12.20 5.49
N ARG A 9 24.90 -11.75 4.31
CA ARG A 9 25.60 -10.74 3.50
C ARG A 9 25.14 -9.33 3.89
N VAL A 10 26.10 -8.44 4.04
CA VAL A 10 25.82 -7.00 4.28
C VAL A 10 25.28 -6.38 3.00
N LEU A 11 24.13 -5.73 3.09
CA LEU A 11 23.57 -4.97 1.96
C LEU A 11 24.14 -3.57 1.92
N GLY A 12 24.32 -3.03 0.70
CA GLY A 12 24.75 -1.64 0.55
C GLY A 12 24.63 -1.15 -0.88
N GLY A 13 24.56 0.17 -1.04
CA GLY A 13 24.47 0.78 -2.36
C GLY A 13 23.28 1.73 -2.51
N THR A 14 22.88 1.96 -3.76
CA THR A 14 21.81 2.90 -4.10
C THR A 14 20.63 2.14 -4.71
N HIS A 15 19.40 2.53 -4.29
CA HIS A 15 18.17 2.00 -4.85
C HIS A 15 17.21 3.13 -5.18
N ALA A 16 16.68 3.14 -6.41
CA ALA A 16 15.63 4.08 -6.84
C ALA A 16 14.26 3.53 -6.47
N VAL A 17 13.57 4.21 -5.54
CA VAL A 17 12.26 3.79 -5.04
C VAL A 17 11.21 3.85 -6.14
N SER A 18 10.40 2.82 -6.24
CA SER A 18 9.33 2.71 -7.24
C SER A 18 8.16 3.64 -6.92
N GLY A 19 7.26 3.83 -7.89
CA GLY A 19 5.98 4.51 -7.64
C GLY A 19 5.09 3.73 -6.69
N ASN A 20 4.32 4.47 -5.89
CA ASN A 20 3.49 3.92 -4.83
C ASN A 20 2.36 3.05 -5.40
N LYS A 21 2.35 1.77 -5.01
CA LYS A 21 1.27 0.84 -5.36
C LYS A 21 -0.10 1.39 -4.98
N ASN A 22 -0.25 1.87 -3.75
CA ASN A 22 -1.54 2.28 -3.22
C ASN A 22 -2.04 3.59 -3.86
N ALA A 23 -1.14 4.42 -4.44
CA ALA A 23 -1.52 5.61 -5.21
C ALA A 23 -1.92 5.28 -6.64
N VAL A 24 -1.14 4.45 -7.35
CA VAL A 24 -1.36 4.20 -8.78
C VAL A 24 -2.67 3.46 -9.06
N LEU A 25 -3.12 2.57 -8.16
CA LEU A 25 -4.33 1.77 -8.38
C LEU A 25 -5.61 2.63 -8.40
N PRO A 26 -5.87 3.53 -7.44
CA PRO A 26 -6.99 4.47 -7.53
C PRO A 26 -6.83 5.48 -8.67
N MET A 27 -5.62 5.92 -9.03
CA MET A 27 -5.39 6.81 -10.18
C MET A 27 -5.78 6.14 -11.50
N ILE A 28 -5.49 4.82 -11.67
CA ILE A 28 -5.98 4.04 -12.82
C ILE A 28 -7.51 4.02 -12.85
N ALA A 29 -8.17 3.83 -11.71
CA ALA A 29 -9.63 3.86 -11.65
C ALA A 29 -10.18 5.26 -11.96
N ALA A 30 -9.58 6.31 -11.41
CA ALA A 30 -9.96 7.71 -11.62
C ALA A 30 -9.83 8.15 -13.09
N SER A 31 -8.92 7.55 -13.88
CA SER A 31 -8.79 7.84 -15.32
C SER A 31 -10.08 7.57 -16.11
N LEU A 32 -11.00 6.75 -15.58
CA LEU A 32 -12.31 6.53 -16.20
C LEU A 32 -13.30 7.68 -15.98
N LEU A 33 -12.99 8.68 -15.16
CA LEU A 33 -13.85 9.83 -14.90
C LEU A 33 -13.91 10.82 -16.07
N THR A 34 -12.94 10.78 -16.99
CA THR A 34 -12.88 11.63 -18.18
C THR A 34 -12.89 10.84 -19.48
N SER A 35 -13.26 11.49 -20.60
CA SER A 35 -13.10 10.96 -21.95
C SER A 35 -11.74 11.25 -22.55
N GLU A 36 -10.98 12.16 -21.95
CA GLU A 36 -9.67 12.59 -22.40
C GLU A 36 -8.56 11.64 -21.95
N SER A 37 -7.36 11.86 -22.45
CA SER A 37 -6.20 11.04 -22.10
C SER A 37 -5.62 11.42 -20.75
N VAL A 38 -5.44 10.43 -19.89
CA VAL A 38 -4.73 10.55 -18.62
C VAL A 38 -3.43 9.78 -18.70
N THR A 39 -2.30 10.46 -18.45
CA THR A 39 -0.98 9.86 -18.43
C THR A 39 -0.43 9.83 -17.01
N LEU A 40 -0.11 8.62 -16.53
CA LEU A 40 0.56 8.38 -15.26
C LEU A 40 2.03 8.11 -15.51
N THR A 41 2.93 8.80 -14.80
CA THR A 41 4.38 8.56 -14.82
C THR A 41 4.84 7.96 -13.50
N ASN A 42 6.03 7.38 -13.44
CA ASN A 42 6.56 6.63 -12.31
C ASN A 42 5.66 5.43 -11.92
N VAL A 43 5.04 4.78 -12.89
CA VAL A 43 4.16 3.63 -12.68
C VAL A 43 4.98 2.36 -12.40
N PRO A 44 4.80 1.67 -11.25
CA PRO A 44 5.56 0.47 -10.94
C PRO A 44 5.15 -0.72 -11.81
N ALA A 45 6.13 -1.56 -12.16
CA ALA A 45 5.91 -2.76 -12.98
C ALA A 45 5.46 -3.96 -12.12
N ILE A 46 4.41 -3.79 -11.33
CA ILE A 46 3.83 -4.82 -10.45
C ILE A 46 2.59 -5.47 -11.06
N SER A 47 2.24 -6.68 -10.58
CA SER A 47 1.12 -7.44 -11.13
C SER A 47 -0.24 -6.83 -10.82
N ASP A 48 -0.40 -6.14 -9.68
CA ASP A 48 -1.65 -5.46 -9.34
C ASP A 48 -1.95 -4.31 -10.32
N VAL A 49 -0.92 -3.57 -10.79
CA VAL A 49 -1.07 -2.58 -11.87
C VAL A 49 -1.53 -3.23 -13.17
N ALA A 50 -0.92 -4.36 -13.55
CA ALA A 50 -1.33 -5.08 -14.77
C ALA A 50 -2.80 -5.50 -14.70
N THR A 51 -3.26 -6.00 -13.55
CA THR A 51 -4.66 -6.40 -13.32
C THR A 51 -5.62 -5.21 -13.37
N MET A 52 -5.26 -4.06 -12.78
CA MET A 52 -6.09 -2.84 -12.87
C MET A 52 -6.19 -2.32 -14.31
N LEU A 53 -5.10 -2.38 -15.08
CA LEU A 53 -5.13 -2.00 -16.50
C LEU A 53 -5.95 -2.96 -17.35
N GLU A 54 -5.92 -4.27 -17.04
CA GLU A 54 -6.80 -5.27 -17.65
C GLU A 54 -8.28 -4.95 -17.36
N ALA A 55 -8.59 -4.60 -16.11
CA ALA A 55 -9.92 -4.15 -15.70
C ALA A 55 -10.35 -2.88 -16.46
N ALA A 56 -9.50 -1.87 -16.56
CA ALA A 56 -9.80 -0.63 -17.29
C ALA A 56 -10.07 -0.91 -18.78
N ARG A 57 -9.29 -1.79 -19.43
CA ARG A 57 -9.55 -2.24 -20.82
C ARG A 57 -10.90 -2.92 -20.96
N SER A 58 -11.29 -3.75 -19.97
CA SER A 58 -12.59 -4.43 -20.02
C SER A 58 -13.76 -3.47 -20.01
N PHE A 59 -13.63 -2.30 -19.34
CA PHE A 59 -14.63 -1.23 -19.39
C PHE A 59 -14.60 -0.44 -20.70
N GLY A 60 -13.58 -0.60 -21.55
CA GLY A 60 -13.47 0.04 -22.86
C GLY A 60 -12.37 1.10 -22.95
N ALA A 61 -11.55 1.27 -21.94
CA ALA A 61 -10.40 2.16 -22.01
C ALA A 61 -9.34 1.67 -22.99
N LYS A 62 -8.80 2.55 -23.80
CA LYS A 62 -7.56 2.32 -24.54
C LYS A 62 -6.40 2.55 -23.59
N VAL A 63 -5.49 1.58 -23.49
CA VAL A 63 -4.36 1.61 -22.56
C VAL A 63 -3.06 1.40 -23.33
N SER A 64 -2.18 2.38 -23.30
CA SER A 64 -0.78 2.30 -23.72
C SER A 64 0.11 2.22 -22.47
N ARG A 65 1.10 1.34 -22.47
CA ARG A 65 2.04 1.17 -21.36
C ARG A 65 3.46 1.06 -21.88
N ASP A 66 4.35 1.91 -21.38
CA ASP A 66 5.78 1.76 -21.53
C ASP A 66 6.42 1.44 -20.16
N ILE A 67 6.90 0.20 -20.03
CA ILE A 67 7.49 -0.29 -18.77
C ILE A 67 8.86 0.37 -18.53
N LYS A 68 9.65 0.63 -19.59
CA LYS A 68 10.98 1.24 -19.46
C LYS A 68 10.88 2.71 -19.06
N ALA A 69 9.96 3.44 -19.69
CA ALA A 69 9.67 4.83 -19.33
C ALA A 69 8.83 4.94 -18.04
N LYS A 70 8.38 3.82 -17.46
CA LYS A 70 7.47 3.77 -16.30
C LYS A 70 6.21 4.61 -16.51
N THR A 71 5.62 4.58 -17.72
CA THR A 71 4.45 5.38 -18.07
C THR A 71 3.26 4.52 -18.49
N VAL A 72 2.07 5.02 -18.19
CA VAL A 72 0.80 4.45 -18.66
C VAL A 72 -0.11 5.59 -19.09
N THR A 73 -0.67 5.50 -20.28
CA THR A 73 -1.70 6.41 -20.79
C THR A 73 -3.02 5.67 -20.97
N LEU A 74 -4.08 6.19 -20.35
CA LEU A 74 -5.44 5.67 -20.47
C LEU A 74 -6.35 6.70 -21.15
N THR A 75 -7.17 6.25 -22.10
CA THR A 75 -8.17 7.08 -22.77
C THR A 75 -9.50 6.35 -22.80
N SER A 76 -10.52 6.92 -22.14
CA SER A 76 -11.85 6.31 -21.94
C SER A 76 -12.95 7.10 -22.63
N GLN A 77 -12.89 7.26 -23.97
CA GLN A 77 -13.89 8.06 -24.72
C GLN A 77 -15.33 7.57 -24.45
N LYS A 78 -15.54 6.24 -24.50
CA LYS A 78 -16.84 5.62 -24.26
C LYS A 78 -16.68 4.36 -23.44
N LEU A 79 -17.37 4.29 -22.31
CA LEU A 79 -17.42 3.07 -21.51
C LEU A 79 -18.39 2.07 -22.18
N LYS A 80 -17.87 0.85 -22.45
CA LYS A 80 -18.60 -0.22 -23.16
C LYS A 80 -19.48 -1.03 -22.24
N THR A 81 -19.07 -1.16 -20.97
CA THR A 81 -19.77 -1.92 -19.94
C THR A 81 -19.58 -1.30 -18.57
N VAL A 82 -20.40 -1.66 -17.62
CA VAL A 82 -20.29 -1.34 -16.20
C VAL A 82 -20.04 -2.58 -15.35
N ARG A 83 -19.62 -3.66 -16.00
CA ARG A 83 -19.36 -4.97 -15.38
C ARG A 83 -17.90 -5.34 -15.60
N ILE A 84 -17.32 -5.99 -14.60
CA ILE A 84 -16.00 -6.63 -14.66
C ILE A 84 -16.17 -8.15 -14.49
N SER A 85 -15.30 -8.95 -15.08
CA SER A 85 -15.36 -10.38 -14.89
C SER A 85 -15.00 -10.79 -13.46
N PRO A 86 -15.62 -11.87 -12.92
CA PRO A 86 -15.25 -12.40 -11.62
C PRO A 86 -13.76 -12.79 -11.52
N GLU A 87 -13.18 -13.27 -12.62
CA GLU A 87 -11.76 -13.68 -12.67
C GLU A 87 -10.83 -12.49 -12.43
N ILE A 88 -11.11 -11.32 -13.02
CA ILE A 88 -10.32 -10.11 -12.76
C ILE A 88 -10.56 -9.60 -11.33
N ALA A 89 -11.82 -9.54 -10.90
CA ALA A 89 -12.20 -9.00 -9.61
C ALA A 89 -11.65 -9.84 -8.45
N SER A 90 -11.56 -11.16 -8.58
CA SER A 90 -11.04 -12.05 -7.55
C SER A 90 -9.52 -11.92 -7.32
N LYS A 91 -8.76 -11.44 -8.32
CA LYS A 91 -7.31 -11.28 -8.22
C LYS A 91 -6.90 -10.17 -7.22
N ILE A 92 -7.67 -9.08 -7.15
CA ILE A 92 -7.32 -7.90 -6.35
C ILE A 92 -8.55 -7.25 -5.70
N ARG A 93 -8.35 -6.72 -4.49
CA ARG A 93 -9.43 -6.00 -3.80
C ARG A 93 -9.73 -4.65 -4.44
N THR A 94 -8.73 -3.99 -4.96
CA THR A 94 -8.83 -2.66 -5.59
C THR A 94 -9.66 -2.65 -6.89
N SER A 95 -10.08 -3.81 -7.40
CA SER A 95 -11.08 -3.90 -8.46
C SER A 95 -12.38 -3.18 -8.11
N PHE A 96 -12.72 -3.06 -6.82
CA PHE A 96 -13.91 -2.32 -6.36
C PHE A 96 -13.76 -0.79 -6.45
N LEU A 97 -12.55 -0.25 -6.65
CA LEU A 97 -12.32 1.19 -6.87
C LEU A 97 -12.97 1.72 -8.16
N PHE A 98 -13.26 0.85 -9.11
CA PHE A 98 -14.01 1.26 -10.29
C PHE A 98 -15.48 1.61 -10.01
N ALA A 99 -16.00 1.29 -8.81
CA ALA A 99 -17.38 1.59 -8.43
C ALA A 99 -17.69 3.10 -8.46
N GLY A 100 -16.81 3.93 -7.87
CA GLY A 100 -16.97 5.39 -7.85
C GLY A 100 -16.99 6.00 -9.25
N PRO A 101 -15.95 5.81 -10.07
CA PRO A 101 -15.91 6.34 -11.44
C PRO A 101 -17.05 5.88 -12.35
N LEU A 102 -17.42 4.60 -12.30
CA LEU A 102 -18.55 4.09 -13.10
C LEU A 102 -19.87 4.71 -12.67
N LEU A 103 -20.08 4.82 -11.35
CA LEU A 103 -21.32 5.44 -10.82
C LEU A 103 -21.37 6.93 -11.18
N ALA A 104 -20.26 7.65 -11.01
CA ALA A 104 -20.18 9.08 -11.31
C ALA A 104 -20.41 9.38 -12.80
N ARG A 105 -19.78 8.59 -13.70
CA ARG A 105 -19.80 8.89 -15.13
C ARG A 105 -21.01 8.34 -15.89
N VAL A 106 -21.52 7.16 -15.48
CA VAL A 106 -22.63 6.47 -16.19
C VAL A 106 -23.83 6.16 -15.30
N GLY A 107 -23.87 6.64 -14.08
CA GLY A 107 -24.97 6.48 -13.14
C GLY A 107 -25.19 5.05 -12.65
N ARG A 108 -24.29 4.10 -12.93
CA ARG A 108 -24.42 2.70 -12.50
C ARG A 108 -23.10 1.96 -12.50
N ALA A 109 -22.96 1.00 -11.56
CA ALA A 109 -21.87 0.02 -11.52
C ALA A 109 -22.43 -1.35 -11.11
N SER A 110 -21.83 -2.43 -11.64
CA SER A 110 -22.21 -3.80 -11.31
C SER A 110 -20.96 -4.65 -11.24
N LEU A 111 -20.44 -4.85 -10.03
CA LEU A 111 -19.14 -5.46 -9.77
C LEU A 111 -19.32 -6.73 -8.94
N PRO A 112 -18.56 -7.82 -9.19
CA PRO A 112 -18.55 -8.94 -8.26
C PRO A 112 -17.86 -8.54 -6.94
N PRO A 113 -18.04 -9.30 -5.84
CA PRO A 113 -17.26 -9.12 -4.63
C PRO A 113 -15.76 -9.15 -4.94
N PRO A 114 -14.97 -8.20 -4.41
CA PRO A 114 -13.54 -8.14 -4.68
C PRO A 114 -12.78 -9.23 -3.91
N GLY A 115 -11.70 -9.73 -4.50
CA GLY A 115 -10.75 -10.64 -3.86
C GLY A 115 -9.69 -9.92 -3.03
N GLY A 116 -8.46 -10.40 -3.09
CA GLY A 116 -7.27 -9.82 -2.43
C GLY A 116 -6.75 -10.67 -1.26
N ASP A 117 -5.76 -10.14 -0.53
CA ASP A 117 -5.09 -10.86 0.54
C ASP A 117 -6.02 -11.20 1.71
N ALA A 118 -5.84 -12.39 2.29
CA ALA A 118 -6.59 -12.87 3.46
C ALA A 118 -5.93 -12.40 4.76
N ILE A 119 -5.99 -11.08 5.03
CA ILE A 119 -5.37 -10.46 6.22
C ILE A 119 -6.38 -10.16 7.34
N GLY A 120 -7.65 -10.47 7.14
CA GLY A 120 -8.75 -10.20 8.06
C GLY A 120 -10.02 -9.77 7.36
N HIS A 121 -11.05 -9.46 8.14
CA HIS A 121 -12.34 -9.03 7.63
C HIS A 121 -12.26 -7.56 7.15
N ARG A 122 -12.43 -7.35 5.84
CA ARG A 122 -12.42 -6.02 5.20
C ARG A 122 -13.81 -5.70 4.68
N ARG A 123 -14.53 -4.88 5.43
CA ARG A 123 -15.92 -4.49 5.16
C ARG A 123 -16.04 -3.67 3.88
N LEU A 124 -17.21 -3.72 3.25
CA LEU A 124 -17.60 -2.83 2.15
C LEU A 124 -18.74 -1.88 2.56
N ASP A 125 -19.23 -2.02 3.80
CA ASP A 125 -20.37 -1.27 4.32
C ASP A 125 -20.14 0.25 4.24
N THR A 126 -18.93 0.69 4.60
CA THR A 126 -18.51 2.11 4.54
C THR A 126 -18.64 2.67 3.12
N HIS A 127 -18.25 1.90 2.09
CA HIS A 127 -18.45 2.30 0.69
C HIS A 127 -19.95 2.44 0.36
N PHE A 128 -20.75 1.44 0.77
CA PHE A 128 -22.19 1.45 0.48
C PHE A 128 -22.90 2.57 1.21
N ALA A 129 -22.52 2.87 2.45
CA ALA A 129 -23.05 3.99 3.21
C ALA A 129 -22.77 5.32 2.49
N GLY A 130 -21.53 5.55 2.04
CA GLY A 130 -21.14 6.74 1.29
C GLY A 130 -21.89 6.90 -0.04
N PHE A 131 -21.97 5.81 -0.85
CA PHE A 131 -22.74 5.88 -2.10
C PHE A 131 -24.23 6.13 -1.88
N LYS A 132 -24.83 5.56 -0.82
CA LYS A 132 -26.22 5.84 -0.46
C LYS A 132 -26.41 7.29 -0.02
N ALA A 133 -25.49 7.84 0.75
CA ALA A 133 -25.51 9.24 1.16
C ALA A 133 -25.43 10.20 -0.03
N LEU A 134 -24.69 9.83 -1.09
CA LEU A 134 -24.66 10.54 -2.38
C LEU A 134 -25.94 10.33 -3.22
N GLY A 135 -26.95 9.58 -2.74
CA GLY A 135 -28.22 9.36 -3.43
C GLY A 135 -28.29 8.10 -4.30
N ALA A 136 -27.25 7.28 -4.33
CA ALA A 136 -27.28 6.03 -5.10
C ALA A 136 -28.10 4.93 -4.39
N LYS A 137 -28.85 4.14 -5.15
CA LYS A 137 -29.38 2.86 -4.71
C LYS A 137 -28.25 1.82 -4.76
N ALA A 138 -27.90 1.25 -3.61
CA ALA A 138 -26.83 0.32 -3.45
C ALA A 138 -27.35 -1.03 -2.90
N VAL A 139 -27.12 -2.12 -3.63
CA VAL A 139 -27.55 -3.47 -3.27
C VAL A 139 -26.35 -4.42 -3.26
N ALA A 140 -26.10 -5.03 -2.11
CA ALA A 140 -25.09 -6.06 -1.95
C ALA A 140 -25.73 -7.44 -2.15
N GLY A 141 -25.51 -8.04 -3.32
CA GLY A 141 -25.85 -9.43 -3.57
C GLY A 141 -24.66 -10.36 -3.41
N ARG A 142 -24.89 -11.65 -3.16
CA ARG A 142 -23.81 -12.64 -2.97
C ARG A 142 -22.81 -12.70 -4.14
N LYS A 143 -23.27 -12.56 -5.38
CA LYS A 143 -22.44 -12.65 -6.60
C LYS A 143 -22.18 -11.32 -7.27
N THR A 144 -22.91 -10.26 -6.89
CA THR A 144 -22.84 -8.98 -7.60
C THR A 144 -23.25 -7.83 -6.69
N LEU A 145 -22.41 -6.84 -6.61
CA LEU A 145 -22.64 -5.56 -5.94
C LEU A 145 -23.14 -4.58 -6.99
N ARG A 146 -24.31 -3.99 -6.79
CA ARG A 146 -24.98 -3.09 -7.77
C ARG A 146 -25.18 -1.73 -7.19
N LEU A 147 -24.80 -0.71 -7.95
CA LEU A 147 -25.00 0.70 -7.65
C LEU A 147 -25.73 1.35 -8.82
N LYS A 148 -26.69 2.24 -8.53
CA LYS A 148 -27.42 3.00 -9.55
C LYS A 148 -27.98 4.28 -8.95
N GLY A 149 -27.84 5.42 -9.64
CA GLY A 149 -28.45 6.69 -9.26
C GLY A 149 -27.73 7.88 -9.88
N GLU A 150 -28.37 9.04 -9.77
CA GLU A 150 -27.73 10.34 -9.98
C GLU A 150 -27.15 10.80 -8.64
N LEU A 151 -25.92 11.28 -8.67
CA LEU A 151 -25.20 11.65 -7.47
C LEU A 151 -25.46 13.11 -7.11
N LYS A 152 -25.71 13.35 -5.83
CA LYS A 152 -25.88 14.68 -5.24
C LYS A 152 -24.94 14.81 -4.04
N GLY A 153 -24.32 15.98 -3.92
CA GLY A 153 -23.45 16.28 -2.79
C GLY A 153 -24.18 16.15 -1.45
N SER A 154 -23.46 15.68 -0.45
CA SER A 154 -23.99 15.39 0.88
C SER A 154 -22.90 15.48 1.94
N LYS A 155 -23.29 15.57 3.21
CA LYS A 155 -22.41 15.35 4.36
C LYS A 155 -22.36 13.86 4.66
N ILE A 156 -21.17 13.28 4.65
CA ILE A 156 -20.94 11.84 4.80
C ILE A 156 -19.99 11.63 5.96
N LEU A 157 -20.44 10.92 7.00
CA LEU A 157 -19.57 10.43 8.05
C LEU A 157 -19.22 8.95 7.76
N LEU A 158 -17.93 8.67 7.56
CA LEU A 158 -17.45 7.31 7.45
C LEU A 158 -17.36 6.68 8.83
N ASP A 159 -17.90 5.47 9.02
CA ASP A 159 -17.87 4.73 10.28
C ASP A 159 -16.46 4.21 10.62
N GLU A 160 -15.58 4.14 9.62
CA GLU A 160 -14.16 3.90 9.76
C GLU A 160 -13.37 4.78 8.77
N ALA A 161 -12.13 5.16 9.09
CA ALA A 161 -11.24 5.88 8.19
C ALA A 161 -10.69 4.95 7.09
N SER A 162 -11.61 4.40 6.29
CA SER A 162 -11.29 3.45 5.23
C SER A 162 -10.67 4.13 4.03
N VAL A 163 -9.43 3.75 3.68
CA VAL A 163 -8.71 4.25 2.50
C VAL A 163 -9.56 4.09 1.24
N MET A 164 -9.92 2.84 0.90
CA MET A 164 -10.65 2.55 -0.34
C MET A 164 -12.06 3.16 -0.36
N ALA A 165 -12.74 3.30 0.79
CA ALA A 165 -14.04 3.96 0.83
C ALA A 165 -13.87 5.46 0.58
N THR A 166 -12.89 6.11 1.20
CA THR A 166 -12.54 7.51 0.94
C THR A 166 -12.25 7.72 -0.55
N GLU A 167 -11.39 6.90 -1.17
CA GLU A 167 -11.07 6.97 -2.61
C GLU A 167 -12.31 6.83 -3.49
N ASN A 168 -13.16 5.84 -3.23
CA ASN A 168 -14.37 5.61 -4.01
C ASN A 168 -15.38 6.76 -3.89
N ILE A 169 -15.60 7.25 -2.67
CA ILE A 169 -16.54 8.34 -2.41
C ILE A 169 -15.98 9.65 -2.99
N LEU A 170 -14.68 9.90 -2.86
CA LEU A 170 -14.00 11.04 -3.47
C LEU A 170 -14.19 11.03 -4.99
N MET A 171 -13.87 9.91 -5.66
CA MET A 171 -14.05 9.76 -7.10
C MET A 171 -15.52 9.87 -7.55
N ALA A 172 -16.47 9.44 -6.72
CA ALA A 172 -17.88 9.59 -7.00
C ALA A 172 -18.36 11.04 -6.85
N SER A 173 -17.81 11.78 -5.88
CA SER A 173 -18.23 13.13 -5.51
C SER A 173 -17.81 14.20 -6.52
N VAL A 174 -16.71 14.00 -7.26
CA VAL A 174 -16.19 15.03 -8.19
C VAL A 174 -17.15 15.39 -9.32
N LEU A 175 -18.06 14.49 -9.70
CA LEU A 175 -19.12 14.72 -10.70
C LEU A 175 -20.53 14.76 -10.07
N ALA A 176 -20.65 14.73 -8.74
CA ALA A 176 -21.95 14.85 -8.06
C ALA A 176 -22.45 16.28 -8.07
N LYS A 177 -23.77 16.49 -8.17
CA LYS A 177 -24.35 17.84 -8.14
C LYS A 177 -24.24 18.45 -6.75
N GLY A 178 -23.57 19.59 -6.62
CA GLY A 178 -23.44 20.33 -5.36
C GLY A 178 -22.18 19.95 -4.56
N LYS A 179 -22.18 20.25 -3.26
CA LYS A 179 -21.04 20.09 -2.36
C LYS A 179 -21.13 18.79 -1.57
N THR A 180 -20.01 18.05 -1.50
CA THR A 180 -19.84 16.88 -0.62
C THR A 180 -18.82 17.20 0.46
N GLU A 181 -19.10 16.80 1.70
CA GLU A 181 -18.16 16.84 2.83
C GLU A 181 -18.01 15.43 3.38
N ILE A 182 -16.78 14.89 3.36
CA ILE A 182 -16.46 13.56 3.83
C ILE A 182 -15.75 13.67 5.17
N TYR A 183 -16.45 13.30 6.25
CA TYR A 183 -15.92 13.25 7.62
C TYR A 183 -15.33 11.88 7.92
N ASN A 184 -14.33 11.84 8.76
CA ASN A 184 -13.54 10.67 9.09
C ASN A 184 -12.89 10.04 7.84
N ALA A 185 -12.50 10.90 6.90
CA ALA A 185 -11.78 10.48 5.69
C ALA A 185 -10.39 9.92 6.05
N ALA A 186 -9.91 8.98 5.26
CA ALA A 186 -8.54 8.51 5.32
C ALA A 186 -7.56 9.64 4.92
N CYS A 187 -6.41 9.70 5.61
CA CYS A 187 -5.43 10.80 5.50
C CYS A 187 -4.12 10.38 4.82
N GLU A 188 -4.03 9.16 4.36
CA GLU A 188 -2.82 8.56 3.79
C GLU A 188 -2.27 9.38 2.60
N PRO A 189 -0.94 9.40 2.38
CA PRO A 189 -0.30 10.16 1.29
C PRO A 189 -0.92 9.89 -0.08
N HIS A 190 -1.32 8.64 -0.35
CA HIS A 190 -1.94 8.27 -1.63
C HIS A 190 -3.38 8.80 -1.80
N ILE A 191 -4.08 9.20 -0.73
CA ILE A 191 -5.33 9.98 -0.84
C ILE A 191 -5.03 11.39 -1.34
N VAL A 192 -3.94 11.99 -0.86
CA VAL A 192 -3.47 13.31 -1.31
C VAL A 192 -3.07 13.24 -2.80
N ASP A 193 -2.35 12.20 -3.18
CA ASP A 193 -1.95 11.97 -4.58
C ASP A 193 -3.17 11.86 -5.51
N LEU A 194 -4.18 11.08 -5.10
CA LEU A 194 -5.43 10.96 -5.86
C LEU A 194 -6.17 12.30 -5.97
N ALA A 195 -6.29 13.05 -4.87
CA ALA A 195 -6.94 14.35 -4.85
C ALA A 195 -6.21 15.37 -5.73
N ASN A 196 -4.88 15.38 -5.70
CA ASN A 196 -4.05 16.22 -6.55
C ASN A 196 -4.24 15.90 -8.04
N MET A 197 -4.28 14.60 -8.40
CA MET A 197 -4.59 14.18 -9.77
C MET A 197 -5.97 14.69 -10.20
N LEU A 198 -6.99 14.47 -9.37
CA LEU A 198 -8.36 14.90 -9.68
C LEU A 198 -8.46 16.43 -9.80
N ASN A 199 -7.76 17.20 -8.96
CA ASN A 199 -7.69 18.65 -9.08
C ASN A 199 -6.99 19.10 -10.36
N GLN A 200 -5.92 18.40 -10.81
CA GLN A 200 -5.29 18.64 -12.11
C GLN A 200 -6.25 18.35 -13.28
N MET A 201 -7.18 17.41 -13.09
CA MET A 201 -8.25 17.11 -14.05
C MET A 201 -9.37 18.15 -14.03
N GLY A 202 -9.34 19.13 -13.13
CA GLY A 202 -10.35 20.19 -13.01
C GLY A 202 -11.37 19.99 -11.89
N ALA A 203 -11.20 18.99 -11.01
CA ALA A 203 -12.02 18.87 -9.80
C ALA A 203 -11.72 19.99 -8.81
N LYS A 204 -12.61 20.17 -7.83
CA LYS A 204 -12.49 21.16 -6.76
C LYS A 204 -12.50 20.45 -5.42
N ILE A 205 -11.33 19.96 -5.01
CA ILE A 205 -11.12 19.19 -3.78
C ILE A 205 -10.23 19.98 -2.84
N SER A 206 -10.61 20.04 -1.57
CA SER A 206 -9.81 20.61 -0.47
C SER A 206 -9.85 19.70 0.75
N GLY A 207 -8.87 19.84 1.65
CA GLY A 207 -8.77 19.07 2.88
C GLY A 207 -8.19 17.65 2.71
N ALA A 208 -7.73 17.24 1.54
CA ALA A 208 -7.03 15.96 1.37
C ALA A 208 -5.80 15.89 2.29
N GLY A 209 -5.57 14.73 2.92
CA GLY A 209 -4.56 14.56 3.96
C GLY A 209 -5.04 14.93 5.37
N THR A 210 -6.29 15.35 5.51
CA THR A 210 -6.99 15.54 6.79
C THR A 210 -8.21 14.63 6.88
N ASN A 211 -8.81 14.54 8.07
CA ASN A 211 -10.01 13.72 8.29
C ASN A 211 -11.32 14.37 7.77
N LEU A 212 -11.22 15.54 7.12
CA LEU A 212 -12.35 16.23 6.49
C LEU A 212 -11.96 16.65 5.08
N ILE A 213 -12.56 16.01 4.08
CA ILE A 213 -12.38 16.34 2.67
C ILE A 213 -13.65 17.01 2.15
N SER A 214 -13.50 18.16 1.49
CA SER A 214 -14.59 18.88 0.83
C SER A 214 -14.43 18.82 -0.69
N VAL A 215 -15.50 18.53 -1.40
CA VAL A 215 -15.56 18.41 -2.85
C VAL A 215 -16.73 19.23 -3.39
N GLU A 216 -16.46 20.15 -4.31
CA GLU A 216 -17.50 20.76 -5.14
C GLU A 216 -17.58 20.00 -6.47
N GLY A 217 -18.75 19.45 -6.77
CA GLY A 217 -18.95 18.72 -8.00
C GLY A 217 -18.84 19.60 -9.23
N VAL A 218 -18.26 19.06 -10.29
CA VAL A 218 -18.10 19.71 -11.59
C VAL A 218 -18.85 18.96 -12.68
N GLU A 219 -19.13 19.61 -13.82
CA GLU A 219 -19.86 18.97 -14.93
C GLU A 219 -19.00 17.95 -15.68
N SER A 220 -17.71 18.21 -15.81
CA SER A 220 -16.77 17.35 -16.53
C SER A 220 -15.35 17.50 -16.00
N LEU A 221 -14.51 16.50 -16.28
CA LEU A 221 -13.09 16.50 -15.98
C LEU A 221 -12.27 16.38 -17.27
N SER A 222 -11.11 17.04 -17.29
CA SER A 222 -10.15 17.01 -18.38
C SER A 222 -9.15 15.85 -18.24
N GLY A 223 -8.32 15.63 -19.26
CA GLY A 223 -7.12 14.80 -19.16
C GLY A 223 -6.03 15.49 -18.34
N CYS A 224 -5.04 14.70 -17.90
CA CYS A 224 -3.87 15.24 -17.21
C CYS A 224 -2.64 14.33 -17.41
N THR A 225 -1.47 14.87 -17.03
CA THR A 225 -0.26 14.08 -16.84
C THR A 225 0.21 14.25 -15.39
N VAL A 226 0.32 13.15 -14.65
CA VAL A 226 0.66 13.19 -13.22
C VAL A 226 1.70 12.12 -12.88
N ARG A 227 2.62 12.47 -11.97
CA ARG A 227 3.59 11.52 -11.42
C ARG A 227 2.98 10.82 -10.20
N VAL A 228 3.07 9.49 -10.18
CA VAL A 228 2.76 8.67 -8.99
C VAL A 228 3.84 8.91 -7.94
N GLY A 229 3.45 9.23 -6.72
CA GLY A 229 4.36 9.44 -5.58
C GLY A 229 5.21 8.21 -5.28
N CYS A 230 6.28 8.36 -4.50
CA CYS A 230 7.17 7.24 -4.15
C CYS A 230 6.49 6.23 -3.23
N ASP A 231 6.86 4.94 -3.34
CA ASP A 231 6.39 3.89 -2.42
C ASP A 231 7.20 3.92 -1.11
N TYR A 232 6.70 4.65 -0.12
CA TYR A 232 7.33 4.74 1.19
C TYR A 232 7.35 3.41 1.96
N ILE A 233 6.47 2.46 1.61
CA ILE A 233 6.47 1.10 2.18
C ILE A 233 7.65 0.31 1.61
N GLU A 234 7.89 0.40 0.29
CA GLU A 234 9.08 -0.16 -0.35
C GLU A 234 10.35 0.42 0.28
N ALA A 235 10.44 1.74 0.36
CA ALA A 235 11.59 2.44 0.93
C ALA A 235 11.90 2.00 2.37
N GLY A 236 10.88 1.96 3.24
CA GLY A 236 11.03 1.48 4.63
C GLY A 236 11.46 0.02 4.71
N SER A 237 11.00 -0.83 3.79
CA SER A 237 11.41 -2.23 3.70
C SER A 237 12.89 -2.38 3.36
N TYR A 238 13.41 -1.58 2.43
CA TYR A 238 14.83 -1.59 2.06
C TYR A 238 15.72 -1.00 3.16
N VAL A 239 15.26 0.04 3.87
CA VAL A 239 15.96 0.54 5.07
C VAL A 239 16.05 -0.55 6.13
N ALA A 240 14.95 -1.28 6.39
CA ALA A 240 14.95 -2.39 7.34
C ALA A 240 15.88 -3.53 6.90
N ALA A 241 15.88 -3.89 5.61
CA ALA A 241 16.80 -4.91 5.05
C ALA A 241 18.27 -4.53 5.23
N ALA A 242 18.63 -3.26 4.95
CA ALA A 242 19.97 -2.76 5.21
C ALA A 242 20.29 -2.79 6.71
N ALA A 243 19.35 -2.39 7.56
CA ALA A 243 19.56 -2.33 9.01
C ALA A 243 19.82 -3.71 9.63
N VAL A 244 19.03 -4.73 9.28
CA VAL A 244 19.20 -6.09 9.84
C VAL A 244 20.45 -6.80 9.34
N THR A 245 21.01 -6.36 8.20
CA THR A 245 22.26 -6.87 7.63
C THR A 245 23.49 -6.05 8.00
N GLY A 246 23.29 -4.90 8.69
CA GLY A 246 24.36 -4.00 9.11
C GLY A 246 24.96 -3.15 7.99
N GLY A 247 24.18 -2.90 6.92
CA GLY A 247 24.60 -2.17 5.74
C GLY A 247 24.09 -0.75 5.65
N GLU A 248 24.68 0.03 4.76
CA GLU A 248 24.30 1.41 4.42
C GLU A 248 23.51 1.44 3.12
N ILE A 249 22.46 2.27 3.04
CA ILE A 249 21.68 2.42 1.81
C ILE A 249 21.38 3.89 1.51
N LEU A 250 21.48 4.24 0.23
CA LEU A 250 20.97 5.48 -0.34
C LEU A 250 19.73 5.18 -1.18
N LEU A 251 18.59 5.71 -0.76
CA LEU A 251 17.36 5.67 -1.55
C LEU A 251 17.21 6.96 -2.35
N THR A 252 16.85 6.85 -3.61
CA THR A 252 16.57 7.99 -4.51
C THR A 252 15.11 7.98 -4.95
N GLU A 253 14.65 9.05 -5.61
CA GLU A 253 13.26 9.22 -6.06
C GLU A 253 12.23 9.25 -4.91
N ILE A 254 12.62 9.64 -3.71
CA ILE A 254 11.72 9.70 -2.55
C ILE A 254 10.93 11.02 -2.51
N ASP A 255 9.74 10.96 -1.93
CA ASP A 255 8.95 12.12 -1.51
C ASP A 255 9.06 12.22 0.03
N PRO A 256 9.58 13.33 0.59
CA PRO A 256 10.04 13.39 1.99
C PRO A 256 8.95 13.21 3.06
N GLU A 257 7.75 13.70 2.80
CA GLU A 257 6.68 13.83 3.81
C GLU A 257 6.31 12.53 4.53
N PRO A 258 6.10 11.37 3.86
CA PRO A 258 5.71 10.14 4.54
C PRO A 258 6.75 9.64 5.54
N PHE A 259 8.02 9.97 5.33
CA PHE A 259 9.12 9.50 6.19
C PHE A 259 9.14 10.17 7.55
N THR A 260 8.52 11.33 7.71
CA THR A 260 8.35 12.00 9.02
C THR A 260 7.52 11.13 9.97
N VAL A 261 6.44 10.53 9.46
CA VAL A 261 5.59 9.61 10.25
C VAL A 261 6.31 8.30 10.53
N MET A 262 6.98 7.73 9.52
CA MET A 262 7.66 6.45 9.65
C MET A 262 8.86 6.51 10.59
N GLU A 263 9.60 7.63 10.60
CA GLU A 263 10.81 7.78 11.41
C GLU A 263 10.55 7.57 12.90
N GLY A 264 9.41 8.00 13.42
CA GLY A 264 9.03 7.83 14.82
C GLY A 264 9.10 6.37 15.28
N ALA A 265 8.54 5.46 14.50
CA ALA A 265 8.56 4.02 14.79
C ALA A 265 9.97 3.41 14.59
N PHE A 266 10.66 3.73 13.49
CA PHE A 266 12.02 3.24 13.22
C PHE A 266 13.03 3.71 14.27
N ARG A 267 12.88 4.93 14.76
CA ARG A 267 13.74 5.52 15.82
C ARG A 267 13.66 4.73 17.13
N ARG A 268 12.55 4.03 17.43
CA ARG A 268 12.43 3.13 18.58
C ARG A 268 13.43 1.98 18.51
N PHE A 269 13.80 1.53 17.31
CA PHE A 269 14.80 0.50 17.08
C PHE A 269 16.22 1.05 16.85
N GLY A 270 16.42 2.35 17.10
CA GLY A 270 17.72 3.00 16.93
C GLY A 270 18.05 3.33 15.47
N ILE A 271 17.08 3.26 14.56
CA ILE A 271 17.23 3.62 13.15
C ILE A 271 16.85 5.08 12.97
N THR A 272 17.73 5.81 12.31
CA THR A 272 17.51 7.20 11.86
C THR A 272 18.12 7.35 10.48
N TRP A 273 17.60 8.25 9.70
CA TRP A 273 18.08 8.58 8.36
C TRP A 273 18.24 10.08 8.18
N THR A 274 18.93 10.47 7.13
CA THR A 274 18.98 11.84 6.64
C THR A 274 18.23 11.93 5.32
N ILE A 275 17.47 13.01 5.14
CA ILE A 275 16.74 13.29 3.91
C ILE A 275 17.26 14.57 3.30
N ASP A 276 17.61 14.53 2.02
CA ASP A 276 17.78 15.68 1.16
C ASP A 276 16.53 15.85 0.30
N ALA A 277 15.70 16.83 0.66
CA ALA A 277 14.43 17.08 -0.02
C ALA A 277 14.64 17.63 -1.45
N LYS A 278 15.76 18.32 -1.71
CA LYS A 278 16.08 18.88 -3.02
C LYS A 278 16.50 17.79 -4.00
N GLU A 279 17.40 16.91 -3.55
CA GLU A 279 17.88 15.77 -4.35
C GLU A 279 16.93 14.57 -4.29
N LYS A 280 15.85 14.65 -3.50
CA LYS A 280 14.88 13.56 -3.27
C LYS A 280 15.55 12.26 -2.84
N THR A 281 16.46 12.34 -1.88
CA THR A 281 17.20 11.18 -1.37
C THR A 281 17.01 10.97 0.12
N LEU A 282 17.07 9.70 0.54
CA LEU A 282 17.11 9.27 1.92
C LEU A 282 18.35 8.40 2.11
N ARG A 283 19.18 8.75 3.08
CA ARG A 283 20.37 7.97 3.42
C ARG A 283 20.24 7.38 4.81
N TYR A 284 20.37 6.06 4.90
CA TYR A 284 20.51 5.32 6.14
C TYR A 284 21.96 4.85 6.29
N VAL A 285 22.57 5.15 7.46
CA VAL A 285 23.91 4.69 7.83
C VAL A 285 23.78 3.79 9.07
N PRO A 286 24.34 2.57 9.04
CA PRO A 286 24.15 1.61 10.12
C PRO A 286 24.89 2.05 11.40
N ARG A 287 24.29 1.73 12.54
CA ARG A 287 24.95 1.81 13.85
C ARG A 287 25.59 0.46 14.17
N LYS A 288 26.67 0.47 14.96
CA LYS A 288 27.37 -0.78 15.36
C LYS A 288 26.44 -1.85 15.95
N ARG A 289 25.38 -1.45 16.66
CA ARG A 289 24.35 -2.36 17.21
C ARG A 289 23.03 -1.64 17.28
N LEU A 290 21.98 -2.28 16.80
CA LEU A 290 20.62 -1.83 16.98
C LEU A 290 20.22 -2.05 18.45
N LYS A 291 19.68 -1.01 19.08
CA LYS A 291 19.18 -1.03 20.48
C LYS A 291 17.84 -0.31 20.54
N MET A 292 16.87 -0.96 21.16
CA MET A 292 15.56 -0.35 21.41
C MET A 292 15.67 0.83 22.35
N ARG A 293 14.92 1.87 22.07
CA ARG A 293 14.69 2.99 22.98
C ARG A 293 13.46 2.66 23.81
N TYR A 294 13.65 2.58 25.11
CA TYR A 294 12.55 2.41 26.04
C TYR A 294 11.80 3.72 26.21
N ASP A 295 10.53 3.63 26.57
CA ASP A 295 9.72 4.79 26.91
C ASP A 295 10.14 5.36 28.28
N LEU A 296 9.58 6.50 28.68
CA LEU A 296 9.93 7.18 29.92
C LEU A 296 9.77 6.24 31.13
N GLY A 297 10.78 6.19 32.02
CA GLY A 297 10.79 5.28 33.18
C GLY A 297 11.13 3.83 32.83
N ASP A 298 11.89 3.60 31.74
CA ASP A 298 12.33 2.29 31.27
C ASP A 298 11.15 1.33 30.92
N VAL A 299 10.01 1.90 30.58
CA VAL A 299 8.83 1.12 30.16
C VAL A 299 9.09 0.49 28.79
N ILE A 300 8.70 -0.79 28.64
CA ILE A 300 8.81 -1.52 27.38
C ILE A 300 8.02 -0.78 26.28
N PRO A 301 8.68 -0.42 25.16
CA PRO A 301 8.03 0.32 24.10
C PRO A 301 6.97 -0.53 23.40
N SER A 302 5.94 0.14 22.90
CA SER A 302 4.94 -0.48 22.04
C SER A 302 4.89 0.23 20.68
N VAL A 303 4.65 -0.56 19.62
CA VAL A 303 4.32 -0.07 18.29
C VAL A 303 2.93 -0.54 17.96
N SER A 304 2.03 0.38 17.65
CA SER A 304 0.70 0.05 17.15
C SER A 304 0.46 0.71 15.81
N ASP A 305 -0.25 0.01 14.93
CA ASP A 305 -0.74 0.57 13.68
C ASP A 305 -2.05 1.32 13.88
N GLY A 306 -2.47 1.99 12.82
CA GLY A 306 -3.75 2.70 12.76
C GLY A 306 -3.87 3.52 11.49
N PRO A 307 -5.03 4.19 11.28
CA PRO A 307 -5.20 5.16 10.20
C PRO A 307 -4.14 6.26 10.27
N TRP A 308 -3.64 6.67 9.11
CA TRP A 308 -2.63 7.72 9.00
C TRP A 308 -3.07 9.03 9.70
N PRO A 309 -2.18 9.72 10.46
CA PRO A 309 -0.73 9.55 10.54
C PRO A 309 -0.24 8.60 11.65
N ALA A 310 -1.04 7.62 12.08
CA ALA A 310 -0.51 6.52 12.86
C ALA A 310 0.40 5.63 11.97
N PHE A 311 1.15 4.73 12.61
CA PHE A 311 2.06 3.85 11.88
C PHE A 311 1.29 2.91 10.92
N PRO A 312 1.71 2.79 9.64
CA PRO A 312 0.96 2.00 8.66
C PRO A 312 1.03 0.50 8.95
N SER A 313 -0.12 -0.17 8.98
CA SER A 313 -0.23 -1.62 9.13
C SER A 313 0.62 -2.40 8.11
N ASP A 314 0.78 -1.88 6.89
CA ASP A 314 1.61 -2.48 5.84
C ASP A 314 3.09 -2.60 6.20
N MET A 315 3.57 -1.87 7.21
CA MET A 315 4.95 -1.91 7.70
C MET A 315 5.13 -2.71 9.00
N MET A 316 4.04 -3.16 9.64
CA MET A 316 4.13 -3.87 10.92
C MET A 316 4.99 -5.14 10.84
N SER A 317 4.80 -5.95 9.79
CA SER A 317 5.58 -7.17 9.58
C SER A 317 7.08 -6.91 9.42
N VAL A 318 7.45 -5.83 8.75
CA VAL A 318 8.85 -5.40 8.57
C VAL A 318 9.46 -4.97 9.90
N LEU A 319 8.74 -4.18 10.71
CA LEU A 319 9.23 -3.77 12.03
C LEU A 319 9.33 -4.94 13.02
N ILE A 320 8.45 -5.93 12.92
CA ILE A 320 8.56 -7.16 13.73
C ILE A 320 9.86 -7.89 13.42
N VAL A 321 10.22 -8.04 12.15
CA VAL A 321 11.52 -8.63 11.77
C VAL A 321 12.68 -7.79 12.29
N LEU A 322 12.61 -6.47 12.15
CA LEU A 322 13.63 -5.55 12.68
C LEU A 322 13.81 -5.71 14.20
N ALA A 323 12.71 -5.86 14.94
CA ALA A 323 12.75 -6.11 16.38
C ALA A 323 13.47 -7.41 16.74
N THR A 324 13.37 -8.46 15.92
CA THR A 324 14.11 -9.71 16.14
C THR A 324 15.62 -9.53 16.11
N GLN A 325 16.13 -8.48 15.45
CA GLN A 325 17.55 -8.16 15.31
C GLN A 325 18.01 -7.00 16.21
N THR A 326 17.10 -6.40 16.96
CA THR A 326 17.36 -5.23 17.81
C THR A 326 17.42 -5.65 19.29
N ARG A 327 18.44 -5.20 20.04
CA ARG A 327 18.58 -5.51 21.47
C ARG A 327 17.50 -4.83 22.28
N GLY A 328 16.65 -5.61 22.93
CA GLY A 328 15.55 -5.16 23.79
C GLY A 328 14.24 -5.91 23.53
N THR A 329 13.17 -5.48 24.16
CA THR A 329 11.83 -6.05 24.04
C THR A 329 10.84 -4.98 23.57
N CYS A 330 9.92 -5.34 22.67
CA CYS A 330 8.88 -4.46 22.15
C CYS A 330 7.54 -5.22 22.04
N LEU A 331 6.45 -4.55 22.40
CA LEU A 331 5.09 -5.00 22.13
C LEU A 331 4.64 -4.44 20.78
N PHE A 332 4.11 -5.29 19.91
CA PHE A 332 3.43 -4.89 18.69
C PHE A 332 1.93 -5.13 18.82
N PHE A 333 1.15 -4.14 18.44
CA PHE A 333 -0.31 -4.22 18.47
C PHE A 333 -0.86 -3.86 17.07
N GLU A 334 -1.20 -4.89 16.28
CA GLU A 334 -1.90 -4.78 15.00
C GLU A 334 -3.40 -4.57 15.29
N LYS A 335 -3.88 -3.34 15.13
CA LYS A 335 -5.26 -2.96 15.44
C LYS A 335 -6.21 -3.18 14.27
N MET A 336 -5.69 -3.09 13.04
CA MET A 336 -6.53 -3.02 11.85
C MET A 336 -6.93 -4.38 11.28
N PHE A 337 -6.04 -5.42 11.38
CA PHE A 337 -6.26 -6.69 10.69
C PHE A 337 -5.89 -7.90 11.55
N GLU A 338 -6.88 -8.67 11.97
CA GLU A 338 -6.77 -9.79 12.90
C GLU A 338 -5.90 -10.96 12.40
N SER A 339 -5.71 -11.09 11.08
CA SER A 339 -4.92 -12.19 10.52
C SER A 339 -3.50 -11.78 10.07
N ARG A 340 -3.13 -10.53 10.23
CA ARG A 340 -1.83 -10.03 9.73
C ARG A 340 -0.64 -10.58 10.48
N LEU A 341 -0.79 -10.97 11.75
CA LEU A 341 0.30 -11.46 12.58
C LEU A 341 0.57 -12.98 12.46
N TYR A 342 -0.22 -13.74 11.72
CA TYR A 342 0.00 -15.20 11.59
C TYR A 342 1.35 -15.58 10.99
N PHE A 343 1.98 -14.70 10.22
CA PHE A 343 3.31 -14.95 9.67
C PHE A 343 4.41 -15.07 10.74
N VAL A 344 4.18 -14.61 11.98
CA VAL A 344 5.19 -14.68 13.06
C VAL A 344 5.56 -16.11 13.43
N ASP A 345 4.71 -17.09 13.14
CA ASP A 345 5.05 -18.50 13.32
C ASP A 345 6.23 -18.92 12.45
N ASN A 346 6.35 -18.38 11.24
CA ASN A 346 7.53 -18.60 10.40
C ASN A 346 8.79 -18.01 11.05
N LEU A 347 8.69 -16.81 11.66
CA LEU A 347 9.83 -16.22 12.37
C LEU A 347 10.23 -17.02 13.62
N ARG A 348 9.27 -17.60 14.35
CA ARG A 348 9.53 -18.49 15.49
C ARG A 348 10.27 -19.76 15.04
N GLN A 349 9.85 -20.36 13.90
CA GLN A 349 10.55 -21.48 13.29
C GLN A 349 11.99 -21.11 12.88
N MET A 350 12.23 -19.85 12.48
CA MET A 350 13.57 -19.33 12.24
C MET A 350 14.39 -19.11 13.52
N GLY A 351 13.81 -19.24 14.71
CA GLY A 351 14.48 -19.03 15.99
C GLY A 351 14.23 -17.66 16.64
N ALA A 352 13.32 -16.86 16.12
CA ALA A 352 12.94 -15.59 16.73
C ALA A 352 12.26 -15.78 18.08
N LYS A 353 12.60 -14.94 19.04
CA LYS A 353 12.01 -14.94 20.40
C LYS A 353 10.75 -14.08 20.38
N ILE A 354 9.62 -14.69 20.02
CA ILE A 354 8.31 -14.04 19.88
C ILE A 354 7.28 -14.79 20.74
N VAL A 355 6.55 -14.05 21.55
CA VAL A 355 5.33 -14.52 22.24
C VAL A 355 4.14 -13.89 21.53
N GLN A 356 3.25 -14.72 20.96
CA GLN A 356 1.97 -14.26 20.45
C GLN A 356 0.96 -14.29 21.60
N CYS A 357 0.46 -13.10 21.96
CA CYS A 357 -0.49 -12.96 23.07
C CYS A 357 -1.92 -13.28 22.62
N ASP A 358 -2.27 -12.81 21.41
CA ASP A 358 -3.56 -13.01 20.76
C ASP A 358 -3.41 -12.71 19.24
N PRO A 359 -4.49 -12.73 18.43
CA PRO A 359 -4.42 -12.44 17.00
C PRO A 359 -3.87 -11.05 16.66
N HIS A 360 -3.94 -10.11 17.59
CA HIS A 360 -3.57 -8.70 17.40
C HIS A 360 -2.25 -8.29 18.07
N ARG A 361 -1.72 -9.09 19.02
CA ARG A 361 -0.56 -8.66 19.82
C ARG A 361 0.54 -9.71 19.87
N VAL A 362 1.77 -9.24 19.66
CA VAL A 362 2.97 -10.05 19.86
C VAL A 362 4.02 -9.26 20.63
N VAL A 363 4.77 -9.96 21.48
CA VAL A 363 5.94 -9.44 22.18
C VAL A 363 7.17 -10.05 21.52
N VAL A 364 8.10 -9.19 21.07
CA VAL A 364 9.34 -9.59 20.42
C VAL A 364 10.53 -9.20 21.27
N THR A 365 11.44 -10.14 21.52
CA THR A 365 12.69 -9.88 22.22
C THR A 365 13.87 -10.18 21.29
N GLY A 366 14.75 -9.22 21.08
CA GLY A 366 15.96 -9.36 20.26
C GLY A 366 17.23 -9.03 21.03
N PRO A 367 18.41 -9.25 20.41
CA PRO A 367 18.58 -9.93 19.14
C PRO A 367 18.37 -11.44 19.22
N SER A 368 17.84 -12.03 18.15
CA SER A 368 17.74 -13.47 17.96
C SER A 368 18.65 -13.91 16.83
N GLN A 369 19.35 -15.05 16.99
CA GLN A 369 20.00 -15.69 15.87
C GLN A 369 18.93 -16.39 15.02
N LEU A 370 18.70 -15.89 13.82
CA LEU A 370 17.80 -16.53 12.87
C LEU A 370 18.51 -17.60 12.06
N TYR A 371 17.81 -18.69 11.76
CA TYR A 371 18.28 -19.82 10.97
C TYR A 371 17.43 -19.98 9.71
N ALA A 372 18.08 -20.45 8.67
CA ALA A 372 17.45 -20.71 7.39
C ALA A 372 16.41 -21.83 7.48
N GLY A 373 15.43 -21.79 6.57
CA GLY A 373 14.38 -22.78 6.44
C GLY A 373 13.60 -22.61 5.14
N SER A 374 12.53 -23.37 5.01
CA SER A 374 11.59 -23.27 3.90
C SER A 374 10.25 -22.72 4.41
N PHE A 375 9.86 -21.56 3.91
CA PHE A 375 8.67 -20.82 4.37
C PHE A 375 7.79 -20.48 3.19
N THR A 376 6.49 -20.26 3.43
CA THR A 376 5.54 -19.85 2.39
C THR A 376 5.06 -18.43 2.65
N SER A 377 5.14 -17.57 1.64
CA SER A 377 4.60 -16.21 1.69
C SER A 377 3.07 -16.24 1.68
N PRO A 378 2.39 -15.80 2.76
CA PRO A 378 0.93 -15.78 2.79
C PRO A 378 0.34 -14.58 2.05
N ASP A 379 1.03 -13.44 2.08
CA ASP A 379 0.64 -12.17 1.46
C ASP A 379 1.89 -11.34 1.11
N ILE A 380 1.67 -10.17 0.49
CA ILE A 380 2.75 -9.27 0.04
C ILE A 380 3.65 -8.81 1.18
N ARG A 381 3.06 -8.40 2.30
CA ARG A 381 3.78 -7.73 3.41
C ARG A 381 4.49 -8.71 4.31
N ALA A 382 3.85 -9.84 4.60
CA ALA A 382 4.53 -10.96 5.27
C ALA A 382 5.62 -11.55 4.37
N GLY A 383 5.41 -11.61 3.05
CA GLY A 383 6.40 -12.10 2.10
C GLY A 383 7.69 -11.31 2.12
N ILE A 384 7.63 -9.98 2.00
CA ILE A 384 8.83 -9.15 2.09
C ILE A 384 9.49 -9.22 3.47
N ALA A 385 8.70 -9.31 4.55
CA ALA A 385 9.23 -9.50 5.89
C ALA A 385 10.02 -10.81 6.03
N LEU A 386 9.53 -11.92 5.44
CA LEU A 386 10.25 -13.19 5.41
C LEU A 386 11.52 -13.11 4.55
N VAL A 387 11.52 -12.37 3.45
CA VAL A 387 12.75 -12.09 2.67
C VAL A 387 13.77 -11.35 3.54
N ILE A 388 13.36 -10.29 4.26
CA ILE A 388 14.25 -9.51 5.15
C ILE A 388 14.79 -10.41 6.28
N ALA A 389 13.95 -11.27 6.87
CA ALA A 389 14.39 -12.22 7.89
C ALA A 389 15.41 -13.24 7.34
N ALA A 390 15.19 -13.73 6.10
CA ALA A 390 16.10 -14.65 5.42
C ALA A 390 17.47 -14.00 5.12
N LEU A 391 17.52 -12.70 4.81
CA LEU A 391 18.78 -11.96 4.62
C LEU A 391 19.62 -11.90 5.91
N ALA A 392 18.98 -11.86 7.08
CA ALA A 392 19.65 -11.87 8.38
C ALA A 392 19.95 -13.30 8.92
N ALA A 393 19.35 -14.34 8.34
CA ALA A 393 19.44 -15.70 8.84
C ALA A 393 20.78 -16.38 8.49
N LYS A 394 21.20 -17.37 9.28
CA LYS A 394 22.32 -18.25 8.92
C LYS A 394 21.84 -19.35 7.98
N GLY A 395 22.50 -19.49 6.81
CA GLY A 395 22.24 -20.53 5.83
C GLY A 395 21.41 -20.04 4.63
N VAL A 396 20.84 -20.98 3.87
CA VAL A 396 20.05 -20.72 2.65
C VAL A 396 18.57 -20.94 2.95
N SER A 397 17.78 -19.88 2.93
CA SER A 397 16.32 -19.95 3.07
C SER A 397 15.63 -20.08 1.72
N THR A 398 14.47 -20.74 1.73
CA THR A 398 13.56 -20.80 0.58
C THR A 398 12.23 -20.14 0.95
N ILE A 399 11.83 -19.15 0.16
CA ILE A 399 10.52 -18.50 0.30
C ILE A 399 9.63 -18.96 -0.85
N ASN A 400 8.70 -19.84 -0.56
CA ASN A 400 7.70 -20.34 -1.51
C ASN A 400 6.60 -19.29 -1.74
N ASN A 401 5.83 -19.46 -2.83
CA ASN A 401 4.74 -18.53 -3.20
C ASN A 401 5.25 -17.08 -3.40
N ALA A 402 6.47 -16.93 -3.89
CA ALA A 402 7.15 -15.63 -3.99
C ALA A 402 6.47 -14.66 -4.97
N GLN A 403 5.69 -15.17 -5.94
CA GLN A 403 4.92 -14.34 -6.87
C GLN A 403 3.91 -13.41 -6.20
N VAL A 404 3.53 -13.69 -4.95
CA VAL A 404 2.67 -12.78 -4.17
C VAL A 404 3.38 -11.47 -3.87
N ILE A 405 4.71 -11.48 -3.70
CA ILE A 405 5.52 -10.29 -3.44
C ILE A 405 5.49 -9.36 -4.66
N ASP A 406 5.44 -9.90 -5.89
CA ASP A 406 5.41 -9.15 -7.16
C ASP A 406 4.13 -8.29 -7.33
N ARG A 407 3.15 -8.48 -6.46
CA ARG A 407 1.97 -7.63 -6.39
C ARG A 407 2.26 -6.25 -5.82
N GLY A 408 3.37 -6.09 -5.09
CA GLY A 408 3.70 -4.85 -4.41
C GLY A 408 5.15 -4.40 -4.55
N TYR A 409 6.05 -5.25 -5.00
CA TYR A 409 7.48 -4.94 -5.16
C TYR A 409 7.93 -5.27 -6.58
N VAL A 410 8.64 -4.34 -7.20
CA VAL A 410 9.17 -4.50 -8.57
C VAL A 410 10.46 -5.33 -8.50
N ALA A 411 10.44 -6.53 -9.14
CA ALA A 411 11.64 -7.37 -9.30
C ALA A 411 12.51 -7.40 -8.02
N VAL A 412 11.91 -7.78 -6.89
CA VAL A 412 12.54 -7.70 -5.55
C VAL A 412 13.90 -8.40 -5.49
N GLU A 413 14.06 -9.52 -6.21
CA GLU A 413 15.33 -10.24 -6.29
C GLU A 413 16.42 -9.45 -7.02
N GLU A 414 16.08 -8.75 -8.09
CA GLU A 414 17.03 -7.94 -8.85
C GLU A 414 17.48 -6.71 -8.05
N SER A 415 16.51 -6.05 -7.39
CA SER A 415 16.79 -4.91 -6.52
C SER A 415 17.70 -5.30 -5.35
N LEU A 416 17.41 -6.42 -4.69
CA LEU A 416 18.25 -6.92 -3.59
C LEU A 416 19.63 -7.41 -4.06
N LYS A 417 19.74 -8.05 -5.25
CA LYS A 417 21.03 -8.39 -5.86
C LYS A 417 21.88 -7.16 -6.12
N ALA A 418 21.29 -6.11 -6.66
CA ALA A 418 21.99 -4.85 -6.91
C ALA A 418 22.54 -4.22 -5.61
N LEU A 419 21.89 -4.50 -4.47
CA LEU A 419 22.34 -4.10 -3.14
C LEU A 419 23.30 -5.11 -2.48
N GLY A 420 23.72 -6.16 -3.18
CA GLY A 420 24.70 -7.14 -2.70
C GLY A 420 24.12 -8.43 -2.09
N ALA A 421 22.80 -8.62 -2.11
CA ALA A 421 22.20 -9.87 -1.65
C ALA A 421 22.56 -11.05 -2.56
N SER A 422 22.65 -12.23 -1.97
CA SER A 422 22.69 -13.50 -2.71
C SER A 422 21.29 -14.10 -2.73
N ILE A 423 20.54 -13.81 -3.76
CA ILE A 423 19.15 -14.20 -3.93
C ILE A 423 18.88 -14.66 -5.36
N GLU A 424 18.11 -15.72 -5.52
CA GLU A 424 17.74 -16.28 -6.83
C GLU A 424 16.26 -16.60 -6.87
N ARG A 425 15.63 -16.31 -8.01
CA ARG A 425 14.25 -16.75 -8.29
C ARG A 425 14.29 -18.07 -9.08
N LYS A 426 13.43 -19.02 -8.66
CA LYS A 426 13.22 -20.32 -9.33
C LYS A 426 11.74 -20.63 -9.53
#